data_bbe2bef68d23fb393eda93037a01e88c
#
_entry.id   bbe2bef68d23fb393eda93037a01e88c
#
_cell.length_a   1.000
_cell.length_b   1.000
_cell.length_c   1.000
_cell.angle_alpha   90.00
_cell.angle_beta   90.00
_cell.angle_gamma   90.00
#
_symmetry.space_group_name_H-M   'P 1'
#
loop_
_entity.id
_entity.type
_entity.pdbx_description
1 polymer ?
#
loop_
_entity_poly.entity_id
_entity_poly.type
_entity_poly.pdbx_seq_one_letter_code
_entity_poly.pdbx_strand_id
1 'polypeptide(L)'
;PITDPVIMGHENIGYIAKAGKTFQKRRGLKEGDLVFAEHYVGCMNCEHCHRGEYRLCMATDWRKNPDGLRFGYTSTLKAPHLWGGFAQYMFLPWNSVIHRVPKGLSPELAGVVTPMANGIQWALFDCEVGYDSAVLVQGPGQQGLSQVVACRQAGASLIIVTGTNKDKKRLEAA
;
A
#
# COMPACT_ATOMS: atom_id res chain seq x y z
N PRO A 1 17.36 10.97 -7.60
CA PRO A 1 17.08 11.66 -6.33
C PRO A 1 15.87 12.56 -6.50
N ILE A 2 15.00 12.59 -5.49
CA ILE A 2 13.90 13.55 -5.43
C ILE A 2 14.53 14.88 -5.07
N THR A 3 14.53 15.81 -5.99
CA THR A 3 15.11 17.16 -5.82
C THR A 3 14.07 18.21 -5.45
N ASP A 4 12.83 17.97 -5.84
CA ASP A 4 11.72 18.86 -5.57
C ASP A 4 11.07 18.58 -4.20
N PRO A 5 10.40 19.58 -3.59
CA PRO A 5 9.65 19.36 -2.37
C PRO A 5 8.50 18.36 -2.60
N VAL A 6 8.32 17.42 -1.68
CA VAL A 6 7.26 16.42 -1.71
C VAL A 6 6.54 16.34 -0.37
N ILE A 7 5.26 16.03 -0.39
CA ILE A 7 4.54 15.54 0.78
C ILE A 7 4.73 14.03 0.82
N MET A 8 5.43 13.52 1.83
CA MET A 8 5.65 12.08 2.01
C MET A 8 4.37 11.36 2.45
N GLY A 9 4.48 10.04 2.62
CA GLY A 9 3.37 9.18 3.03
C GLY A 9 2.74 8.48 1.81
N HIS A 10 2.83 7.17 1.80
CA HIS A 10 2.33 6.33 0.70
C HIS A 10 1.51 5.12 1.17
N GLU A 11 1.36 4.92 2.46
CA GLU A 11 0.44 3.95 3.09
C GLU A 11 -0.84 4.71 3.46
N ASN A 12 -1.59 5.13 2.44
CA ASN A 12 -2.61 6.18 2.56
C ASN A 12 -3.95 5.60 3.01
N ILE A 13 -4.42 6.07 4.16
CA ILE A 13 -5.77 5.81 4.65
C ILE A 13 -6.44 7.11 5.07
N GLY A 14 -7.73 7.23 4.84
CA GLY A 14 -8.46 8.44 5.20
C GLY A 14 -9.93 8.39 4.83
N TYR A 15 -10.64 9.40 5.30
CA TYR A 15 -12.04 9.58 4.97
C TYR A 15 -12.20 10.41 3.70
N ILE A 16 -13.13 10.02 2.84
CA ILE A 16 -13.49 10.83 1.67
C ILE A 16 -14.12 12.14 2.15
N ALA A 17 -13.37 13.24 2.03
CA ALA A 17 -13.84 14.55 2.43
C ALA A 17 -14.77 15.18 1.39
N LYS A 18 -14.47 14.97 0.10
CA LYS A 18 -15.29 15.45 -1.03
C LYS A 18 -15.15 14.52 -2.22
N ALA A 19 -16.24 14.25 -2.90
CA ALA A 19 -16.26 13.39 -4.07
C ALA A 19 -17.26 13.90 -5.14
N GLY A 20 -16.80 13.89 -6.39
CA GLY A 20 -17.67 14.22 -7.54
C GLY A 20 -18.79 13.19 -7.73
N LYS A 21 -19.96 13.63 -8.21
CA LYS A 21 -21.13 12.75 -8.43
C LYS A 21 -20.83 11.53 -9.31
N THR A 22 -20.06 11.71 -10.38
CA THR A 22 -19.66 10.62 -11.28
C THR A 22 -18.80 9.59 -10.57
N PHE A 23 -17.85 10.01 -9.73
CA PHE A 23 -17.03 9.13 -8.92
C PHE A 23 -17.88 8.31 -7.95
N GLN A 24 -18.78 8.98 -7.20
CA GLN A 24 -19.69 8.32 -6.27
C GLN A 24 -20.51 7.23 -6.95
N LYS A 25 -21.11 7.55 -8.10
CA LYS A 25 -21.92 6.60 -8.87
C LYS A 25 -21.11 5.41 -9.37
N ARG A 26 -19.90 5.64 -9.90
CA ARG A 26 -19.07 4.57 -10.49
C ARG A 26 -18.39 3.68 -9.46
N ARG A 27 -17.96 4.24 -8.32
CA ARG A 27 -17.20 3.53 -7.30
C ARG A 27 -18.04 3.04 -6.13
N GLY A 28 -19.29 3.48 -6.01
CA GLY A 28 -20.13 3.20 -4.85
C GLY A 28 -19.59 3.79 -3.54
N LEU A 29 -18.69 4.77 -3.63
CA LEU A 29 -18.04 5.45 -2.52
C LEU A 29 -18.63 6.84 -2.36
N LYS A 30 -18.76 7.32 -1.13
CA LYS A 30 -19.33 8.64 -0.80
C LYS A 30 -18.50 9.35 0.26
N GLU A 31 -18.79 10.61 0.46
CA GLU A 31 -18.22 11.42 1.55
C GLU A 31 -18.47 10.75 2.91
N GLY A 32 -17.44 10.71 3.75
CA GLY A 32 -17.43 10.02 5.04
C GLY A 32 -17.04 8.54 4.98
N ASP A 33 -16.92 7.93 3.81
CA ASP A 33 -16.41 6.55 3.70
C ASP A 33 -14.90 6.51 4.05
N LEU A 34 -14.51 5.57 4.90
CA LEU A 34 -13.10 5.28 5.17
C LEU A 34 -12.55 4.42 4.02
N VAL A 35 -11.45 4.87 3.46
CA VAL A 35 -10.83 4.23 2.30
C VAL A 35 -9.32 4.13 2.46
N PHE A 36 -8.75 3.17 1.79
CA PHE A 36 -7.31 3.11 1.57
C PHE A 36 -7.03 3.30 0.06
N ALA A 37 -5.94 3.95 -0.27
CA ALA A 37 -5.55 4.22 -1.64
C ALA A 37 -4.16 3.66 -1.93
N GLU A 38 -4.07 2.89 -3.04
CA GLU A 38 -2.79 2.46 -3.60
C GLU A 38 -1.93 3.68 -3.92
N HIS A 39 -0.64 3.60 -3.62
CA HIS A 39 0.25 4.74 -3.86
C HIS A 39 0.66 4.92 -5.32
N TYR A 40 0.49 3.92 -6.16
CA TYR A 40 0.70 4.03 -7.60
C TYR A 40 -0.56 4.54 -8.29
N VAL A 41 -0.41 5.59 -9.09
CA VAL A 41 -1.51 6.13 -9.90
C VAL A 41 -1.34 5.64 -11.33
N GLY A 42 -1.84 4.45 -11.62
CA GLY A 42 -1.68 3.79 -12.92
C GLY A 42 -2.36 4.53 -14.07
N CYS A 43 -1.90 4.31 -15.31
CA CYS A 43 -2.53 4.91 -16.49
C CYS A 43 -3.89 4.28 -16.85
N MET A 44 -4.22 3.13 -16.26
CA MET A 44 -5.44 2.33 -16.49
C MET A 44 -5.63 1.85 -17.94
N ASN A 45 -4.58 1.93 -18.78
CA ASN A 45 -4.66 1.59 -20.21
C ASN A 45 -3.49 0.73 -20.72
N CYS A 46 -2.51 0.39 -19.91
CA CYS A 46 -1.45 -0.54 -20.29
C CYS A 46 -1.74 -1.96 -19.80
N GLU A 47 -1.04 -2.93 -20.37
CA GLU A 47 -1.19 -4.34 -20.02
C GLU A 47 -1.03 -4.61 -18.52
N HIS A 48 -0.03 -4.00 -17.89
CA HIS A 48 0.17 -4.11 -16.44
C HIS A 48 -1.04 -3.60 -15.63
N CYS A 49 -1.59 -2.45 -16.01
CA CYS A 49 -2.79 -1.92 -15.35
C CYS A 49 -4.01 -2.83 -15.52
N HIS A 50 -4.18 -3.42 -16.71
CA HIS A 50 -5.27 -4.37 -16.97
C HIS A 50 -5.14 -5.67 -16.17
N ARG A 51 -3.91 -6.07 -15.80
CA ARG A 51 -3.64 -7.21 -14.91
C ARG A 51 -3.69 -6.86 -13.41
N GLY A 52 -3.92 -5.59 -13.05
CA GLY A 52 -3.85 -5.15 -11.66
C GLY A 52 -2.43 -4.88 -11.14
N GLU A 53 -1.43 -4.96 -12.00
CA GLU A 53 -0.02 -4.76 -11.67
C GLU A 53 0.38 -3.27 -11.74
N TYR A 54 -0.34 -2.41 -11.03
CA TYR A 54 -0.18 -0.95 -11.10
C TYR A 54 1.25 -0.47 -10.81
N ARG A 55 1.98 -1.19 -9.95
CA ARG A 55 3.40 -0.94 -9.62
C ARG A 55 4.33 -1.02 -10.83
N LEU A 56 3.94 -1.79 -11.85
CA LEU A 56 4.70 -1.99 -13.08
C LEU A 56 4.25 -1.07 -14.21
N CYS A 57 3.28 -0.18 -13.98
CA CYS A 57 2.80 0.76 -14.97
C CYS A 57 3.92 1.70 -15.43
N MET A 58 4.25 1.67 -16.70
CA MET A 58 5.32 2.48 -17.28
C MET A 58 5.07 4.00 -17.18
N ALA A 59 3.79 4.40 -17.14
CA ALA A 59 3.41 5.80 -16.98
C ALA A 59 3.68 6.34 -15.56
N THR A 60 3.90 5.47 -14.57
CA THR A 60 4.23 5.85 -13.20
C THR A 60 5.70 5.63 -12.84
N ASP A 61 6.50 5.09 -13.75
CA ASP A 61 7.94 4.95 -13.55
C ASP A 61 8.61 6.33 -13.70
N TRP A 62 8.85 6.99 -12.58
CA TRP A 62 9.46 8.32 -12.52
C TRP A 62 10.85 8.38 -13.16
N ARG A 63 11.54 7.26 -13.34
CA ARG A 63 12.84 7.19 -14.00
C ARG A 63 12.71 7.38 -15.51
N LYS A 64 11.56 7.05 -16.07
CA LYS A 64 11.27 7.10 -17.50
C LYS A 64 10.23 8.16 -17.85
N ASN A 65 9.36 8.48 -16.88
CA ASN A 65 8.28 9.42 -17.07
C ASN A 65 8.22 10.41 -15.89
N PRO A 66 8.80 11.62 -16.03
CA PRO A 66 8.76 12.65 -14.98
C PRO A 66 7.33 13.11 -14.64
N ASP A 67 6.36 12.89 -15.55
CA ASP A 67 4.96 13.19 -15.33
C ASP A 67 4.18 12.10 -14.60
N GLY A 68 4.79 10.96 -14.33
CA GLY A 68 4.19 9.87 -13.58
C GLY A 68 3.74 10.31 -12.19
N LEU A 69 2.53 9.90 -11.80
CA LEU A 69 1.95 10.22 -10.50
C LEU A 69 2.14 9.08 -9.52
N ARG A 70 2.64 9.41 -8.33
CA ARG A 70 2.80 8.45 -7.25
C ARG A 70 2.69 9.16 -5.91
N PHE A 71 1.76 8.73 -5.08
CA PHE A 71 1.57 9.34 -3.75
C PHE A 71 2.82 9.17 -2.89
N GLY A 72 3.20 10.23 -2.20
CA GLY A 72 4.40 10.31 -1.38
C GLY A 72 5.70 10.59 -2.13
N TYR A 73 5.66 10.70 -3.46
CA TYR A 73 6.85 10.89 -4.32
C TYR A 73 6.68 11.98 -5.37
N THR A 74 5.45 12.30 -5.75
CA THR A 74 5.17 13.36 -6.73
C THR A 74 5.44 14.74 -6.13
N SER A 75 6.12 15.58 -6.89
CA SER A 75 6.45 16.95 -6.48
C SER A 75 5.21 17.78 -6.15
N THR A 76 5.29 18.57 -5.08
CA THR A 76 4.26 19.55 -4.73
C THR A 76 4.18 20.73 -5.69
N LEU A 77 5.12 20.87 -6.62
CA LEU A 77 5.04 21.85 -7.69
C LEU A 77 4.00 21.45 -8.75
N LYS A 78 3.63 20.18 -8.83
CA LYS A 78 2.59 19.67 -9.72
C LYS A 78 1.20 19.88 -9.12
N ALA A 79 0.32 20.59 -9.82
CA ALA A 79 -1.06 20.79 -9.37
C ALA A 79 -1.80 19.45 -9.19
N PRO A 80 -2.68 19.28 -8.23
CA PRO A 80 -3.16 20.27 -7.26
C PRO A 80 -2.32 20.33 -5.96
N HIS A 81 -1.06 19.91 -5.98
CA HIS A 81 -0.09 20.04 -4.89
C HIS A 81 -0.31 19.10 -3.67
N LEU A 82 -1.25 18.19 -3.72
CA LEU A 82 -1.70 17.33 -2.61
C LEU A 82 -1.41 15.84 -2.91
N TRP A 83 -0.11 15.48 -3.06
CA TRP A 83 0.33 14.19 -3.56
C TRP A 83 0.92 13.23 -2.52
N GLY A 84 0.61 13.40 -1.24
CA GLY A 84 1.13 12.53 -0.19
C GLY A 84 0.26 12.47 1.05
N GLY A 85 0.39 11.38 1.81
CA GLY A 85 -0.47 11.07 2.94
C GLY A 85 -0.12 11.80 4.24
N PHE A 86 1.10 12.38 4.37
CA PHE A 86 1.46 13.17 5.55
C PHE A 86 0.88 14.58 5.45
N ALA A 87 -0.44 14.64 5.25
CA ALA A 87 -1.21 15.87 5.09
C ALA A 87 -2.64 15.67 5.61
N GLN A 88 -3.31 16.77 5.92
CA GLN A 88 -4.73 16.74 6.30
C GLN A 88 -5.65 16.32 5.14
N TYR A 89 -5.25 16.63 3.92
CA TYR A 89 -5.98 16.28 2.69
C TYR A 89 -5.02 15.78 1.63
N MET A 90 -5.47 14.79 0.86
CA MET A 90 -4.78 14.25 -0.30
C MET A 90 -5.74 14.25 -1.49
N PHE A 91 -5.23 14.59 -2.67
CA PHE A 91 -6.02 14.54 -3.90
C PHE A 91 -5.94 13.15 -4.52
N LEU A 92 -7.10 12.57 -4.83
CA LEU A 92 -7.22 11.30 -5.52
C LEU A 92 -7.73 11.54 -6.94
N PRO A 93 -6.87 11.45 -7.97
CA PRO A 93 -7.30 11.55 -9.37
C PRO A 93 -8.22 10.39 -9.75
N TRP A 94 -8.91 10.52 -10.88
CA TRP A 94 -9.91 9.56 -11.36
C TRP A 94 -9.40 8.12 -11.51
N ASN A 95 -8.11 7.97 -11.79
CA ASN A 95 -7.42 6.71 -12.00
C ASN A 95 -6.71 6.16 -10.74
N SER A 96 -6.98 6.73 -9.57
CA SER A 96 -6.54 6.16 -8.30
C SER A 96 -7.23 4.81 -8.05
N VAL A 97 -6.46 3.85 -7.57
CA VAL A 97 -6.98 2.58 -7.06
C VAL A 97 -7.32 2.77 -5.60
N ILE A 98 -8.62 2.69 -5.28
CA ILE A 98 -9.15 3.00 -3.96
C ILE A 98 -10.01 1.83 -3.50
N HIS A 99 -9.80 1.42 -2.27
CA HIS A 99 -10.53 0.33 -1.62
C HIS A 99 -11.29 0.84 -0.40
N ARG A 100 -12.53 0.40 -0.23
CA ARG A 100 -13.29 0.65 0.98
C ARG A 100 -12.72 -0.16 2.13
N VAL A 101 -12.51 0.48 3.27
CA VAL A 101 -12.18 -0.24 4.50
C VAL A 101 -13.43 -0.96 5.01
N PRO A 102 -13.35 -2.24 5.38
CA PRO A 102 -14.46 -2.97 5.94
C PRO A 102 -15.02 -2.30 7.20
N LYS A 103 -16.35 -2.35 7.36
CA LYS A 103 -17.00 -1.82 8.57
C LYS A 103 -16.49 -2.54 9.81
N GLY A 104 -16.21 -1.78 10.86
CA GLY A 104 -15.72 -2.32 12.13
C GLY A 104 -14.19 -2.43 12.23
N LEU A 105 -13.46 -2.23 11.14
CA LEU A 105 -12.00 -2.11 11.19
C LEU A 105 -11.62 -0.68 11.53
N SER A 106 -10.78 -0.49 12.57
CA SER A 106 -10.32 0.83 12.95
C SER A 106 -9.34 1.42 11.91
N PRO A 107 -9.23 2.75 11.78
CA PRO A 107 -8.27 3.37 10.88
C PRO A 107 -6.83 2.95 11.15
N GLU A 108 -6.46 2.76 12.42
CA GLU A 108 -5.11 2.36 12.83
C GLU A 108 -4.77 0.94 12.31
N LEU A 109 -5.71 0.00 12.43
CA LEU A 109 -5.54 -1.35 11.88
C LEU A 109 -5.57 -1.34 10.35
N ALA A 110 -6.45 -0.53 9.75
CA ALA A 110 -6.48 -0.38 8.31
C ALA A 110 -5.19 0.23 7.74
N GLY A 111 -4.46 1.03 8.54
CA GLY A 111 -3.17 1.61 8.16
C GLY A 111 -2.07 0.58 7.86
N VAL A 112 -2.21 -0.67 8.33
CA VAL A 112 -1.24 -1.74 8.03
C VAL A 112 -1.56 -2.53 6.76
N VAL A 113 -2.58 -2.13 5.99
CA VAL A 113 -3.01 -2.87 4.78
C VAL A 113 -1.89 -3.02 3.75
N THR A 114 -1.09 -1.98 3.51
CA THR A 114 0.01 -2.03 2.55
C THR A 114 1.10 -3.03 2.95
N PRO A 115 1.68 -2.99 4.18
CA PRO A 115 2.61 -4.02 4.61
C PRO A 115 1.97 -5.43 4.64
N MET A 116 0.70 -5.58 4.98
CA MET A 116 0.00 -6.86 4.92
C MET A 116 -0.11 -7.40 3.49
N ALA A 117 -0.47 -6.55 2.52
CA ALA A 117 -0.52 -6.93 1.11
C ALA A 117 0.87 -7.35 0.59
N ASN A 118 1.92 -6.62 0.98
CA ASN A 118 3.31 -6.99 0.65
C ASN A 118 3.69 -8.33 1.29
N GLY A 119 3.34 -8.55 2.56
CA GLY A 119 3.59 -9.80 3.26
C GLY A 119 2.96 -10.99 2.54
N ILE A 120 1.70 -10.87 2.11
CA ILE A 120 0.99 -11.87 1.32
C ILE A 120 1.69 -12.08 -0.03
N GLN A 121 1.98 -11.00 -0.76
CA GLN A 121 2.64 -11.10 -2.06
C GLN A 121 3.96 -11.85 -1.96
N TRP A 122 4.84 -11.44 -1.06
CA TRP A 122 6.18 -12.01 -0.95
C TRP A 122 6.18 -13.42 -0.37
N ALA A 123 5.35 -13.71 0.62
CA ALA A 123 5.31 -15.04 1.22
C ALA A 123 4.58 -16.05 0.31
N LEU A 124 3.37 -15.74 -0.14
CA LEU A 124 2.51 -16.72 -0.81
C LEU A 124 2.76 -16.79 -2.31
N PHE A 125 2.97 -15.64 -2.97
CA PHE A 125 3.09 -15.61 -4.44
C PHE A 125 4.54 -15.63 -4.92
N ASP A 126 5.45 -14.91 -4.27
CA ASP A 126 6.83 -14.83 -4.72
C ASP A 126 7.68 -15.98 -4.16
N CYS A 127 7.44 -16.42 -2.92
CA CYS A 127 8.16 -17.53 -2.27
C CYS A 127 7.35 -18.83 -2.20
N GLU A 128 6.11 -18.84 -2.68
CA GLU A 128 5.24 -20.03 -2.74
C GLU A 128 5.07 -20.76 -1.39
N VAL A 129 5.08 -19.99 -0.29
CA VAL A 129 4.87 -20.57 1.06
C VAL A 129 3.49 -21.17 1.15
N GLY A 130 3.43 -22.43 1.57
CA GLY A 130 2.19 -23.17 1.72
C GLY A 130 2.20 -24.08 2.94
N TYR A 131 1.30 -25.06 2.91
CA TYR A 131 1.19 -26.06 3.97
C TYR A 131 2.51 -26.79 4.21
N ASP A 132 2.87 -26.95 5.48
CA ASP A 132 4.08 -27.64 5.97
C ASP A 132 5.42 -26.98 5.54
N SER A 133 5.41 -25.75 5.05
CA SER A 133 6.62 -25.01 4.73
C SER A 133 7.41 -24.62 5.98
N ALA A 134 8.76 -24.68 5.91
CA ALA A 134 9.66 -24.08 6.88
C ALA A 134 10.20 -22.75 6.36
N VAL A 135 10.01 -21.67 7.10
CA VAL A 135 10.27 -20.29 6.64
C VAL A 135 11.22 -19.57 7.61
N LEU A 136 12.19 -18.85 7.04
CA LEU A 136 13.04 -17.90 7.77
C LEU A 136 12.70 -16.47 7.35
N VAL A 137 12.22 -15.66 8.32
CA VAL A 137 11.97 -14.24 8.13
C VAL A 137 13.07 -13.42 8.79
N GLN A 138 13.79 -12.64 8.01
CA GLN A 138 14.88 -11.80 8.51
C GLN A 138 14.41 -10.37 8.74
N GLY A 139 14.29 -9.99 10.01
CA GLY A 139 13.88 -8.65 10.45
C GLY A 139 12.41 -8.58 10.87
N PRO A 140 12.14 -8.29 12.17
CA PRO A 140 10.79 -8.20 12.70
C PRO A 140 10.19 -6.78 12.57
N GLY A 141 10.45 -6.12 11.44
CA GLY A 141 9.78 -4.87 11.09
C GLY A 141 8.34 -5.12 10.64
N GLN A 142 7.60 -4.04 10.31
CA GLN A 142 6.21 -4.16 9.85
C GLN A 142 6.07 -5.14 8.66
N GLN A 143 7.01 -5.14 7.74
CA GLN A 143 7.00 -6.05 6.57
C GLN A 143 7.28 -7.50 7.00
N GLY A 144 8.25 -7.74 7.89
CA GLY A 144 8.55 -9.07 8.40
C GLY A 144 7.40 -9.65 9.21
N LEU A 145 6.81 -8.87 10.12
CA LEU A 145 5.65 -9.31 10.90
C LEU A 145 4.43 -9.61 10.00
N SER A 146 4.24 -8.85 8.93
CA SER A 146 3.20 -9.12 7.94
C SER A 146 3.43 -10.43 7.18
N GLN A 147 4.69 -10.75 6.87
CA GLN A 147 5.06 -12.06 6.29
C GLN A 147 4.82 -13.20 7.28
N VAL A 148 5.14 -13.01 8.57
CA VAL A 148 4.84 -14.01 9.62
C VAL A 148 3.35 -14.35 9.64
N VAL A 149 2.48 -13.32 9.63
CA VAL A 149 1.03 -13.52 9.57
C VAL A 149 0.62 -14.27 8.30
N ALA A 150 1.17 -13.88 7.14
CA ALA A 150 0.87 -14.53 5.86
C ALA A 150 1.31 -16.00 5.85
N CYS A 151 2.55 -16.29 6.28
CA CYS A 151 3.07 -17.66 6.39
C CYS A 151 2.25 -18.53 7.34
N ARG A 152 1.85 -17.97 8.49
CA ARG A 152 0.99 -18.68 9.45
C ARG A 152 -0.35 -19.04 8.82
N GLN A 153 -0.98 -18.11 8.13
CA GLN A 153 -2.26 -18.34 7.44
C GLN A 153 -2.15 -19.37 6.30
N ALA A 154 -1.00 -19.43 5.64
CA ALA A 154 -0.70 -20.41 4.60
C ALA A 154 -0.47 -21.84 5.13
N GLY A 155 -0.33 -22.02 6.45
CA GLY A 155 -0.12 -23.31 7.06
C GLY A 155 1.35 -23.74 7.16
N ALA A 156 2.29 -22.80 7.18
CA ALA A 156 3.69 -23.09 7.43
C ALA A 156 3.86 -23.81 8.79
N SER A 157 4.62 -24.90 8.81
CA SER A 157 4.87 -25.72 10.02
C SER A 157 5.92 -25.13 10.93
N LEU A 158 6.87 -24.38 10.37
CA LEU A 158 7.94 -23.72 11.11
C LEU A 158 8.18 -22.31 10.58
N ILE A 159 8.10 -21.32 11.46
CA ILE A 159 8.44 -19.93 11.13
C ILE A 159 9.51 -19.47 12.12
N ILE A 160 10.70 -19.18 11.60
CA ILE A 160 11.83 -18.64 12.37
C ILE A 160 11.93 -17.15 12.04
N VAL A 161 11.93 -16.30 13.05
CA VAL A 161 12.11 -14.85 12.86
C VAL A 161 13.42 -14.42 13.51
N THR A 162 14.25 -13.71 12.78
CA THR A 162 15.53 -13.18 13.30
C THR A 162 15.50 -11.65 13.35
N GLY A 163 16.24 -11.10 14.29
CA GLY A 163 16.39 -9.67 14.49
C GLY A 163 17.66 -9.34 15.25
N THR A 164 17.80 -8.10 15.64
CA THR A 164 18.90 -7.60 16.48
C THR A 164 18.47 -7.48 17.95
N ASN A 165 19.43 -7.25 18.83
CA ASN A 165 19.14 -7.01 20.27
C ASN A 165 18.20 -5.80 20.52
N LYS A 166 18.04 -4.93 19.52
CA LYS A 166 17.11 -3.77 19.57
C LYS A 166 15.66 -4.16 19.27
N ASP A 167 15.43 -5.36 18.75
CA ASP A 167 14.13 -5.80 18.24
C ASP A 167 13.36 -6.71 19.23
N LYS A 168 13.79 -6.79 20.50
CA LYS A 168 13.23 -7.72 21.47
C LYS A 168 11.69 -7.74 21.51
N LYS A 169 11.06 -6.57 21.67
CA LYS A 169 9.58 -6.46 21.70
C LYS A 169 8.90 -6.93 20.40
N ARG A 170 9.56 -6.73 19.25
CA ARG A 170 9.02 -7.17 17.96
C ARG A 170 9.20 -8.66 17.74
N LEU A 171 10.30 -9.23 18.23
CA LEU A 171 10.53 -10.68 18.24
C LEU A 171 9.58 -11.41 19.17
N GLU A 172 9.21 -10.80 20.30
CA GLU A 172 8.18 -11.33 21.22
C GLU A 172 6.78 -11.32 20.60
N ALA A 173 6.53 -10.43 19.64
CA ALA A 173 5.26 -10.33 18.93
C ALA A 173 5.17 -11.23 17.70
N ALA A 174 6.30 -11.74 17.20
CA ALA A 174 6.39 -12.62 16.04
C ALA A 174 6.06 -14.07 16.37
#